data_1370888ec10ed85f471c6fe93439c0ae
#
_entry.id   1370888ec10ed85f471c6fe93439c0ae
#
_cell.length_a   1.000
_cell.length_b   1.000
_cell.length_c   1.000
_cell.angle_alpha   90.00
_cell.angle_beta   90.00
_cell.angle_gamma   90.00
#
_symmetry.space_group_name_H-M   'P 1'
#
loop_
_entity.id
_entity.type
_entity.pdbx_description
1 polymer ?
#
loop_
_entity_poly.entity_id
_entity_poly.type
_entity_poly.pdbx_seq_one_letter_code
_entity_poly.pdbx_strand_id
1 'polypeptide(L)'
;IVVVGAGGNRKLTSNMLTEFVNDTGIPFVSTQLGKGVIDERHPLFMGCAALSSGDFVHRAIEAADLIINVGHDVIEKPPFFMAHGTARDHETSHSSEDEPVLVSEGTQVIHVSFRPAEVDPVYFPQLEVVGDIANAIWQIKTGLAERSDKNWNFGRMMEVKKYHDSNIAEGADDDRFPIYPQRLVADIRKVMPDDGMICLDNGVYKIWFARNYAAHQPNTCM
;
A
#
# COMPACT_ATOMS: atom_id res chain seq x y z
N ILE A 1 -8.62 -0.82 5.30
CA ILE A 1 -7.19 -0.74 4.99
C ILE A 1 -6.78 0.70 4.69
N VAL A 2 -5.54 1.10 5.05
CA VAL A 2 -4.98 2.41 4.67
C VAL A 2 -4.11 2.25 3.43
N VAL A 3 -4.30 3.11 2.42
CA VAL A 3 -3.41 3.22 1.26
C VAL A 3 -2.63 4.52 1.39
N VAL A 4 -1.31 4.43 1.43
CA VAL A 4 -0.43 5.58 1.67
C VAL A 4 0.31 5.96 0.39
N GLY A 5 0.05 7.15 -0.13
CA GLY A 5 0.68 7.69 -1.33
C GLY A 5 1.70 8.80 -1.06
N ALA A 6 2.17 9.43 -2.13
CA ALA A 6 3.20 10.48 -2.11
C ALA A 6 2.90 11.65 -1.16
N GLY A 7 1.63 12.04 -1.05
CA GLY A 7 1.20 13.11 -0.15
C GLY A 7 1.47 12.85 1.34
N GLY A 8 1.70 11.58 1.69
CA GLY A 8 2.11 11.17 3.03
C GLY A 8 3.58 11.48 3.38
N ASN A 9 4.44 11.75 2.38
CA ASN A 9 5.89 11.94 2.55
C ASN A 9 6.26 13.29 3.20
N ARG A 10 5.65 13.55 4.35
CA ARG A 10 5.93 14.72 5.20
C ARG A 10 6.09 14.25 6.63
N LYS A 11 7.05 14.80 7.37
CA LYS A 11 7.40 14.35 8.71
C LYS A 11 6.21 14.27 9.66
N LEU A 12 5.37 15.30 9.71
CA LEU A 12 4.19 15.31 10.59
C LEU A 12 3.15 14.27 10.16
N THR A 13 2.92 14.13 8.85
CA THR A 13 2.00 13.14 8.31
C THR A 13 2.50 11.72 8.59
N SER A 14 3.77 11.45 8.37
CA SER A 14 4.40 10.16 8.67
C SER A 14 4.24 9.79 10.14
N ASN A 15 4.56 10.70 11.05
CA ASN A 15 4.39 10.46 12.49
C ASN A 15 2.94 10.16 12.85
N MET A 16 2.01 10.95 12.33
CA MET A 16 0.58 10.80 12.63
C MET A 16 0.01 9.51 12.05
N LEU A 17 0.41 9.13 10.84
CA LEU A 17 0.01 7.85 10.25
C LEU A 17 0.57 6.66 11.02
N THR A 18 1.81 6.74 11.48
CA THR A 18 2.42 5.70 12.33
C THR A 18 1.64 5.55 13.64
N GLU A 19 1.32 6.65 14.30
CA GLU A 19 0.48 6.62 15.51
C GLU A 19 -0.92 6.06 15.21
N PHE A 20 -1.54 6.49 14.11
CA PHE A 20 -2.87 6.01 13.70
C PHE A 20 -2.89 4.49 13.51
N VAL A 21 -1.92 3.94 12.80
CA VAL A 21 -1.82 2.50 12.56
C VAL A 21 -1.55 1.74 13.87
N ASN A 22 -0.68 2.27 14.74
CA ASN A 22 -0.41 1.67 16.05
C ASN A 22 -1.65 1.62 16.95
N ASP A 23 -2.42 2.72 17.00
CA ASP A 23 -3.56 2.86 17.91
C ASP A 23 -4.80 2.10 17.41
N THR A 24 -4.96 1.98 16.10
CA THR A 24 -6.15 1.35 15.49
C THR A 24 -5.94 -0.11 15.13
N GLY A 25 -4.71 -0.53 14.88
CA GLY A 25 -4.39 -1.86 14.35
C GLY A 25 -4.79 -2.05 12.88
N ILE A 26 -5.18 -0.99 12.17
CA ILE A 26 -5.61 -1.08 10.78
C ILE A 26 -4.39 -1.34 9.87
N PRO A 27 -4.41 -2.40 9.03
CA PRO A 27 -3.34 -2.68 8.09
C PRO A 27 -3.17 -1.59 7.03
N PHE A 28 -1.97 -1.46 6.50
CA PHE A 28 -1.67 -0.46 5.48
C PHE A 28 -0.83 -1.02 4.34
N VAL A 29 -0.96 -0.40 3.18
CA VAL A 29 -0.12 -0.57 2.00
C VAL A 29 0.51 0.77 1.63
N SER A 30 1.67 0.76 1.02
CA SER A 30 2.24 1.95 0.37
C SER A 30 2.03 1.89 -1.14
N THR A 31 1.90 3.06 -1.78
CA THR A 31 2.22 3.16 -3.21
C THR A 31 3.74 3.24 -3.37
N GLN A 32 4.24 3.22 -4.60
CA GLN A 32 5.67 3.34 -4.84
C GLN A 32 6.24 4.66 -4.28
N LEU A 33 5.52 5.77 -4.43
CA LEU A 33 5.95 7.07 -3.92
C LEU A 33 5.60 7.29 -2.44
N GLY A 34 4.78 6.42 -1.86
CA GLY A 34 4.44 6.40 -0.44
C GLY A 34 5.35 5.50 0.41
N LYS A 35 6.36 4.86 -0.20
CA LYS A 35 7.28 3.98 0.52
C LYS A 35 8.01 4.71 1.66
N GLY A 36 8.08 4.05 2.81
CA GLY A 36 8.76 4.57 3.99
C GLY A 36 8.02 5.67 4.76
N VAL A 37 6.85 6.11 4.30
CA VAL A 37 6.01 7.05 5.08
C VAL A 37 5.68 6.47 6.46
N ILE A 38 5.36 5.19 6.52
CA ILE A 38 5.39 4.37 7.73
C ILE A 38 6.51 3.35 7.51
N ASP A 39 7.28 3.05 8.52
CA ASP A 39 8.35 2.05 8.44
C ASP A 39 7.80 0.72 7.91
N GLU A 40 8.33 0.23 6.80
CA GLU A 40 7.84 -0.98 6.14
C GLU A 40 8.21 -2.28 6.88
N ARG A 41 8.98 -2.19 7.99
CA ARG A 41 9.15 -3.30 8.96
C ARG A 41 7.93 -3.48 9.87
N HIS A 42 7.00 -2.54 9.85
CA HIS A 42 5.81 -2.58 10.70
C HIS A 42 4.99 -3.86 10.45
N PRO A 43 4.54 -4.59 11.49
CA PRO A 43 3.84 -5.87 11.32
C PRO A 43 2.51 -5.77 10.57
N LEU A 44 1.91 -4.57 10.48
CA LEU A 44 0.68 -4.32 9.72
C LEU A 44 0.94 -3.84 8.28
N PHE A 45 2.19 -3.76 7.83
CA PHE A 45 2.53 -3.46 6.46
C PHE A 45 2.18 -4.65 5.55
N MET A 46 1.33 -4.41 4.56
CA MET A 46 0.82 -5.44 3.66
C MET A 46 1.59 -5.53 2.34
N GLY A 47 2.53 -4.61 2.11
CA GLY A 47 3.33 -4.52 0.90
C GLY A 47 3.12 -3.23 0.11
N CYS A 48 3.85 -3.10 -0.98
CA CYS A 48 3.76 -1.96 -1.87
C CYS A 48 2.80 -2.27 -3.03
N ALA A 49 1.78 -1.44 -3.21
CA ALA A 49 0.90 -1.48 -4.39
C ALA A 49 1.69 -0.99 -5.62
N ALA A 50 2.47 -1.90 -6.21
CA ALA A 50 3.31 -1.65 -7.36
C ALA A 50 2.49 -1.50 -8.66
N LEU A 51 3.17 -1.25 -9.75
CA LEU A 51 2.58 -0.84 -11.02
C LEU A 51 1.76 -1.93 -11.75
N SER A 52 1.91 -3.21 -11.41
CA SER A 52 1.22 -4.28 -12.09
C SER A 52 -0.13 -4.61 -11.46
N SER A 53 -1.11 -4.91 -12.29
CA SER A 53 -2.35 -5.56 -11.86
C SER A 53 -2.07 -6.99 -11.39
N GLY A 54 -2.91 -7.52 -10.50
CA GLY A 54 -2.79 -8.91 -10.04
C GLY A 54 -1.67 -9.17 -9.02
N ASP A 55 -1.07 -8.13 -8.45
CA ASP A 55 -0.14 -8.28 -7.35
C ASP A 55 -0.85 -8.76 -6.08
N PHE A 56 -0.18 -9.58 -5.25
CA PHE A 56 -0.78 -10.12 -4.04
C PHE A 56 -1.31 -9.05 -3.08
N VAL A 57 -0.66 -7.92 -3.01
CA VAL A 57 -1.09 -6.78 -2.19
C VAL A 57 -2.47 -6.26 -2.60
N HIS A 58 -2.86 -6.39 -3.86
CA HIS A 58 -4.19 -6.00 -4.33
C HIS A 58 -5.29 -6.87 -3.71
N ARG A 59 -5.02 -8.14 -3.44
CA ARG A 59 -5.98 -9.03 -2.74
C ARG A 59 -6.32 -8.54 -1.33
N ALA A 60 -5.38 -7.86 -0.65
CA ALA A 60 -5.66 -7.23 0.63
C ALA A 60 -6.55 -5.99 0.48
N ILE A 61 -6.35 -5.21 -0.58
CA ILE A 61 -7.18 -4.04 -0.89
C ILE A 61 -8.59 -4.50 -1.29
N GLU A 62 -8.69 -5.51 -2.13
CA GLU A 62 -9.96 -6.11 -2.58
C GLU A 62 -10.76 -6.74 -1.43
N ALA A 63 -10.08 -7.20 -0.39
CA ALA A 63 -10.73 -7.76 0.80
C ALA A 63 -11.24 -6.69 1.79
N ALA A 64 -10.96 -5.41 1.53
CA ALA A 64 -11.36 -4.32 2.40
C ALA A 64 -12.80 -3.88 2.13
N ASP A 65 -13.56 -3.63 3.18
CA ASP A 65 -14.86 -2.96 3.17
C ASP A 65 -14.72 -1.42 3.19
N LEU A 66 -13.57 -0.93 3.68
CA LEU A 66 -13.22 0.47 3.71
C LEU A 66 -11.75 0.68 3.33
N ILE A 67 -11.53 1.58 2.38
CA ILE A 67 -10.20 2.06 1.98
C ILE A 67 -10.05 3.51 2.43
N ILE A 68 -9.06 3.78 3.29
CA ILE A 68 -8.64 5.14 3.64
C ILE A 68 -7.45 5.48 2.75
N ASN A 69 -7.71 6.24 1.70
CA ASN A 69 -6.71 6.62 0.71
C ASN A 69 -6.04 7.94 1.10
N VAL A 70 -4.79 7.88 1.54
CA VAL A 70 -4.09 9.01 2.15
C VAL A 70 -2.99 9.52 1.25
N GLY A 71 -3.18 10.73 0.72
CA GLY A 71 -2.18 11.39 -0.12
C GLY A 71 -1.82 10.64 -1.40
N HIS A 72 -2.68 9.73 -1.83
CA HIS A 72 -2.52 9.02 -3.09
C HIS A 72 -2.99 9.90 -4.25
N ASP A 73 -2.22 9.88 -5.33
CA ASP A 73 -2.56 10.51 -6.59
C ASP A 73 -2.76 9.42 -7.66
N VAL A 74 -3.74 9.60 -8.52
CA VAL A 74 -4.01 8.69 -9.65
C VAL A 74 -2.82 8.55 -10.61
N ILE A 75 -1.95 9.54 -10.65
CA ILE A 75 -0.70 9.52 -11.43
C ILE A 75 0.28 8.45 -10.91
N GLU A 76 0.29 8.19 -9.61
CA GLU A 76 1.18 7.18 -9.00
C GLU A 76 0.79 5.77 -9.38
N LYS A 77 -0.51 5.53 -9.36
CA LYS A 77 -1.11 4.23 -9.62
C LYS A 77 -2.53 4.45 -10.11
N PRO A 78 -2.87 3.99 -11.31
CA PRO A 78 -4.26 4.01 -11.75
C PRO A 78 -5.17 3.32 -10.72
N PRO A 79 -6.34 3.88 -10.43
CA PRO A 79 -7.20 3.41 -9.35
C PRO A 79 -7.96 2.12 -9.65
N PHE A 80 -7.64 1.40 -10.74
CA PHE A 80 -8.31 0.15 -11.10
C PHE A 80 -8.31 -0.90 -9.97
N PHE A 81 -7.32 -0.86 -9.07
CA PHE A 81 -7.27 -1.72 -7.90
C PHE A 81 -8.26 -1.30 -6.80
N MET A 82 -8.91 -0.15 -6.95
CA MET A 82 -10.00 0.32 -6.09
C MET A 82 -11.37 0.16 -6.75
N ALA A 83 -11.43 -0.35 -7.98
CA ALA A 83 -12.66 -0.48 -8.73
C ALA A 83 -13.60 -1.52 -8.10
N HIS A 84 -14.82 -1.07 -7.82
CA HIS A 84 -15.89 -1.93 -7.36
C HIS A 84 -16.49 -2.72 -8.52
N GLY A 85 -16.38 -4.02 -8.51
CA GLY A 85 -17.23 -4.92 -9.28
C GLY A 85 -17.06 -4.93 -10.81
N THR A 86 -16.20 -4.11 -11.41
CA THR A 86 -16.01 -4.03 -12.88
C THR A 86 -14.83 -4.84 -13.39
N ALA A 87 -14.18 -5.64 -12.56
CA ALA A 87 -13.06 -6.50 -12.96
C ALA A 87 -13.44 -7.59 -13.99
N ARG A 88 -14.70 -7.65 -14.43
CA ARG A 88 -15.16 -8.59 -15.47
C ARG A 88 -14.81 -8.19 -16.89
N ASP A 89 -14.44 -6.94 -17.15
CA ASP A 89 -14.27 -6.41 -18.52
C ASP A 89 -12.80 -6.19 -18.92
N HIS A 90 -11.84 -6.46 -18.06
CA HIS A 90 -10.43 -6.47 -18.44
C HIS A 90 -9.94 -7.90 -18.62
N GLU A 91 -10.40 -8.51 -19.71
CA GLU A 91 -9.70 -9.63 -20.34
C GLU A 91 -8.31 -9.19 -20.77
N THR A 92 -7.34 -9.31 -19.90
CA THR A 92 -5.96 -9.52 -20.29
C THR A 92 -5.34 -10.55 -19.35
N SER A 93 -5.52 -11.78 -19.75
CA SER A 93 -4.53 -12.82 -19.90
C SER A 93 -3.72 -13.27 -18.71
N HIS A 94 -3.84 -14.56 -18.45
CA HIS A 94 -2.90 -15.45 -17.80
C HIS A 94 -2.75 -15.34 -16.28
N SER A 95 -3.83 -15.58 -15.57
CA SER A 95 -3.77 -16.31 -14.32
C SER A 95 -4.68 -17.53 -14.42
N SER A 96 -4.10 -18.65 -14.09
CA SER A 96 -4.78 -19.93 -13.94
C SER A 96 -6.10 -19.78 -13.21
N GLU A 97 -7.10 -20.23 -13.88
CA GLU A 97 -8.40 -20.76 -13.55
C GLU A 97 -8.81 -20.78 -12.06
N ASP A 98 -10.07 -20.34 -11.82
CA ASP A 98 -11.02 -20.88 -10.89
C ASP A 98 -11.09 -20.41 -9.45
N GLU A 99 -10.75 -19.15 -9.13
CA GLU A 99 -11.43 -18.57 -7.97
C GLU A 99 -12.12 -17.26 -8.37
N PRO A 100 -13.45 -17.15 -8.18
CA PRO A 100 -14.13 -15.87 -8.37
C PRO A 100 -13.56 -14.87 -7.36
N VAL A 101 -12.93 -13.79 -7.86
CA VAL A 101 -12.57 -12.66 -7.03
C VAL A 101 -13.86 -12.11 -6.44
N LEU A 102 -14.12 -12.42 -5.18
CA LEU A 102 -15.24 -11.85 -4.43
C LEU A 102 -14.88 -10.39 -4.14
N VAL A 103 -15.16 -9.52 -5.10
CA VAL A 103 -15.23 -8.10 -4.84
C VAL A 103 -16.36 -7.88 -3.86
N SER A 104 -16.08 -7.40 -2.67
CA SER A 104 -17.14 -7.06 -1.73
C SER A 104 -18.00 -5.96 -2.36
N GLU A 105 -19.25 -6.28 -2.69
CA GLU A 105 -20.22 -5.26 -3.05
C GLU A 105 -20.26 -4.25 -1.91
N GLY A 106 -19.82 -3.01 -2.18
CA GLY A 106 -19.93 -1.93 -1.22
C GLY A 106 -18.66 -1.46 -0.51
N THR A 107 -17.43 -1.78 -0.99
CA THR A 107 -16.22 -1.14 -0.45
C THR A 107 -16.33 0.38 -0.56
N GLN A 108 -16.17 1.07 0.55
CA GLN A 108 -16.18 2.52 0.62
C GLN A 108 -14.76 3.08 0.53
N VAL A 109 -14.63 4.27 -0.04
CA VAL A 109 -13.34 4.95 -0.15
C VAL A 109 -13.44 6.32 0.52
N ILE A 110 -12.54 6.59 1.45
CA ILE A 110 -12.30 7.92 2.01
C ILE A 110 -11.02 8.46 1.38
N HIS A 111 -11.14 9.57 0.68
CA HIS A 111 -9.99 10.29 0.13
C HIS A 111 -9.53 11.37 1.12
N VAL A 112 -8.31 11.25 1.63
CA VAL A 112 -7.68 12.22 2.55
C VAL A 112 -6.46 12.80 1.87
N SER A 113 -6.55 14.04 1.41
CA SER A 113 -5.46 14.65 0.65
C SER A 113 -5.47 16.18 0.77
N PHE A 114 -4.36 16.81 0.34
CA PHE A 114 -4.29 18.27 0.17
C PHE A 114 -5.10 18.79 -1.01
N ARG A 115 -5.55 17.91 -1.90
CA ARG A 115 -6.30 18.22 -3.12
C ARG A 115 -7.54 17.35 -3.21
N PRO A 116 -8.60 17.84 -3.89
CA PRO A 116 -9.73 17.00 -4.24
C PRO A 116 -9.31 15.79 -5.06
N ALA A 117 -10.08 14.72 -4.98
CA ALA A 117 -9.89 13.56 -5.81
C ALA A 117 -10.14 13.89 -7.29
N GLU A 118 -9.32 13.34 -8.17
CA GLU A 118 -9.65 13.28 -9.59
C GLU A 118 -10.64 12.12 -9.79
N VAL A 119 -11.92 12.47 -9.88
CA VAL A 119 -13.01 11.50 -9.99
C VAL A 119 -13.14 11.01 -11.42
N ASP A 120 -13.16 9.71 -11.59
CA ASP A 120 -13.44 9.03 -12.85
C ASP A 120 -14.33 7.78 -12.60
N PRO A 121 -14.73 7.03 -13.64
CA PRO A 121 -15.56 5.84 -13.45
C PRO A 121 -14.93 4.74 -12.59
N VAL A 122 -13.62 4.76 -12.38
CA VAL A 122 -12.85 3.75 -11.62
C VAL A 122 -12.54 4.23 -10.20
N TYR A 123 -12.44 5.55 -9.99
CA TYR A 123 -12.14 6.14 -8.70
C TYR A 123 -13.20 7.17 -8.30
N PHE A 124 -14.06 6.76 -7.40
CA PHE A 124 -15.17 7.58 -6.90
C PHE A 124 -15.24 7.48 -5.37
N PRO A 125 -14.53 8.34 -4.63
CA PRO A 125 -14.58 8.31 -3.17
C PRO A 125 -15.96 8.74 -2.66
N GLN A 126 -16.48 8.01 -1.66
CA GLN A 126 -17.74 8.34 -1.00
C GLN A 126 -17.59 9.51 -0.03
N LEU A 127 -16.36 9.73 0.46
CA LEU A 127 -16.04 10.86 1.32
C LEU A 127 -14.69 11.46 0.94
N GLU A 128 -14.67 12.77 0.75
CA GLU A 128 -13.44 13.53 0.56
C GLU A 128 -13.12 14.39 1.78
N VAL A 129 -11.90 14.29 2.28
CA VAL A 129 -11.34 15.14 3.31
C VAL A 129 -10.17 15.91 2.72
N VAL A 130 -10.45 17.10 2.21
CA VAL A 130 -9.45 17.96 1.56
C VAL A 130 -8.89 18.95 2.55
N GLY A 131 -7.59 18.88 2.82
CA GLY A 131 -6.91 19.75 3.77
C GLY A 131 -5.58 19.19 4.26
N ASP A 132 -5.16 19.59 5.46
CA ASP A 132 -3.95 19.06 6.08
C ASP A 132 -4.16 17.61 6.49
N ILE A 133 -3.37 16.71 5.88
CA ILE A 133 -3.50 15.26 6.08
C ILE A 133 -3.22 14.89 7.54
N ALA A 134 -2.17 15.45 8.16
CA ALA A 134 -1.82 15.10 9.54
C ALA A 134 -2.94 15.45 10.51
N ASN A 135 -3.54 16.62 10.34
CA ASN A 135 -4.68 17.06 11.14
C ASN A 135 -5.92 16.19 10.89
N ALA A 136 -6.21 15.85 9.63
CA ALA A 136 -7.33 14.98 9.29
C ALA A 136 -7.19 13.59 9.95
N ILE A 137 -6.02 12.96 9.84
CA ILE A 137 -5.73 11.66 10.47
C ILE A 137 -5.79 11.76 11.99
N TRP A 138 -5.29 12.85 12.58
CA TRP A 138 -5.43 13.08 14.02
C TRP A 138 -6.89 13.15 14.48
N GLN A 139 -7.75 13.85 13.73
CA GLN A 139 -9.17 13.93 14.06
C GLN A 139 -9.88 12.58 13.94
N ILE A 140 -9.59 11.82 12.86
CA ILE A 140 -10.13 10.46 12.68
C ILE A 140 -9.66 9.56 13.84
N LYS A 141 -8.37 9.59 14.17
CA LYS A 141 -7.79 8.84 15.30
C LYS A 141 -8.50 9.16 16.61
N THR A 142 -8.68 10.44 16.91
CA THR A 142 -9.35 10.90 18.12
C THR A 142 -10.80 10.44 18.18
N GLY A 143 -11.56 10.61 17.11
CA GLY A 143 -12.93 10.14 17.04
C GLY A 143 -13.08 8.62 17.18
N LEU A 144 -12.13 7.87 16.62
CA LEU A 144 -12.08 6.41 16.79
C LEU A 144 -11.71 6.00 18.22
N ALA A 145 -10.88 6.77 18.92
CA ALA A 145 -10.51 6.47 20.30
C ALA A 145 -11.72 6.52 21.26
N GLU A 146 -12.68 7.38 21.00
CA GLU A 146 -13.90 7.53 21.78
C GLU A 146 -14.92 6.39 21.58
N ARG A 147 -14.75 5.56 20.57
CA ARG A 147 -15.65 4.44 20.27
C ARG A 147 -15.25 3.16 21.02
N SER A 148 -16.21 2.51 21.63
CA SER A 148 -16.03 1.24 22.33
C SER A 148 -16.34 0.01 21.47
N ASP A 149 -16.95 0.22 20.30
CA ASP A 149 -17.48 -0.82 19.41
C ASP A 149 -16.51 -1.23 18.28
N LYS A 150 -15.21 -0.99 18.48
CA LYS A 150 -14.19 -1.38 17.50
C LYS A 150 -14.07 -2.90 17.43
N ASN A 151 -14.61 -3.46 16.37
CA ASN A 151 -14.53 -4.90 16.12
C ASN A 151 -14.05 -5.13 14.69
N TRP A 152 -12.74 -4.89 14.48
CA TRP A 152 -12.11 -5.13 13.18
C TRP A 152 -11.84 -6.62 12.98
N ASN A 153 -12.07 -7.12 11.77
CA ASN A 153 -11.65 -8.46 11.38
C ASN A 153 -10.66 -8.39 10.21
N PHE A 154 -9.39 -8.55 10.51
CA PHE A 154 -8.32 -8.52 9.51
C PHE A 154 -7.81 -9.93 9.16
N GLY A 155 -8.48 -11.00 9.56
CA GLY A 155 -8.04 -12.38 9.37
C GLY A 155 -7.63 -12.68 7.93
N ARG A 156 -8.51 -12.37 6.97
CA ARG A 156 -8.23 -12.56 5.53
C ARG A 156 -7.03 -11.72 5.05
N MET A 157 -6.90 -10.48 5.51
CA MET A 157 -5.75 -9.65 5.16
C MET A 157 -4.44 -10.23 5.69
N MET A 158 -4.45 -10.77 6.92
CA MET A 158 -3.26 -11.39 7.51
C MET A 158 -2.84 -12.67 6.78
N GLU A 159 -3.78 -13.42 6.22
CA GLU A 159 -3.47 -14.57 5.34
C GLU A 159 -2.79 -14.09 4.05
N VAL A 160 -3.32 -13.04 3.42
CA VAL A 160 -2.68 -12.42 2.24
C VAL A 160 -1.28 -11.92 2.57
N LYS A 161 -1.10 -11.27 3.73
CA LYS A 161 0.22 -10.81 4.19
C LYS A 161 1.21 -11.96 4.31
N LYS A 162 0.84 -13.05 4.96
CA LYS A 162 1.70 -14.23 5.11
C LYS A 162 2.17 -14.78 3.77
N TYR A 163 1.27 -14.83 2.80
CA TYR A 163 1.59 -15.26 1.45
C TYR A 163 2.49 -14.26 0.72
N HIS A 164 2.20 -12.98 0.84
CA HIS A 164 3.03 -11.90 0.29
C HIS A 164 4.46 -11.98 0.87
N ASP A 165 4.60 -12.05 2.19
CA ASP A 165 5.91 -12.07 2.86
C ASP A 165 6.74 -13.28 2.43
N SER A 166 6.13 -14.46 2.24
CA SER A 166 6.82 -15.63 1.73
C SER A 166 7.35 -15.44 0.30
N ASN A 167 6.57 -14.78 -0.56
CA ASN A 167 6.99 -14.48 -1.93
C ASN A 167 8.10 -13.41 -1.99
N ILE A 168 8.07 -12.41 -1.09
CA ILE A 168 9.14 -11.42 -1.00
C ILE A 168 10.44 -12.04 -0.51
N ALA A 169 10.38 -13.02 0.40
CA ALA A 169 11.55 -13.73 0.89
C ALA A 169 12.14 -14.70 -0.15
N GLU A 170 11.33 -15.16 -1.10
CA GLU A 170 11.78 -16.10 -2.13
C GLU A 170 12.87 -15.46 -3.02
N GLY A 171 13.97 -16.17 -3.17
CA GLY A 171 15.11 -15.74 -3.99
C GLY A 171 16.02 -14.67 -3.35
N ALA A 172 15.71 -14.20 -2.13
CA ALA A 172 16.54 -13.22 -1.42
C ALA A 172 17.95 -13.77 -1.04
N ASP A 173 18.08 -15.10 -0.90
CA ASP A 173 19.33 -15.79 -0.56
C ASP A 173 19.84 -16.70 -1.69
N ASP A 174 19.32 -16.54 -2.90
CA ASP A 174 19.71 -17.36 -4.05
C ASP A 174 21.13 -17.02 -4.54
N ASP A 175 22.03 -17.99 -4.57
CA ASP A 175 23.46 -17.82 -4.88
C ASP A 175 23.79 -18.04 -6.37
N ARG A 176 22.80 -18.29 -7.21
CA ARG A 176 23.04 -18.51 -8.64
C ARG A 176 23.62 -17.30 -9.36
N PHE A 177 24.28 -17.57 -10.48
CA PHE A 177 24.71 -16.55 -11.44
C PHE A 177 24.02 -16.78 -12.79
N PRO A 178 23.50 -15.73 -13.47
CA PRO A 178 23.43 -14.31 -13.05
C PRO A 178 22.61 -14.10 -11.78
N ILE A 179 22.98 -13.05 -11.02
CA ILE A 179 22.31 -12.69 -9.75
C ILE A 179 20.83 -12.39 -10.00
N TYR A 180 19.96 -12.97 -9.19
CA TYR A 180 18.53 -12.64 -9.22
C TYR A 180 18.23 -11.22 -8.71
N PRO A 181 17.24 -10.54 -9.30
CA PRO A 181 16.83 -9.20 -8.85
C PRO A 181 16.46 -9.16 -7.36
N GLN A 182 15.77 -10.17 -6.84
CA GLN A 182 15.39 -10.26 -5.43
C GLN A 182 16.63 -10.30 -4.53
N ARG A 183 17.63 -11.09 -4.89
CA ARG A 183 18.92 -11.16 -4.18
C ARG A 183 19.63 -9.82 -4.19
N LEU A 184 19.72 -9.16 -5.34
CA LEU A 184 20.35 -7.86 -5.47
C LEU A 184 19.68 -6.82 -4.55
N VAL A 185 18.34 -6.75 -4.56
CA VAL A 185 17.58 -5.80 -3.72
C VAL A 185 17.78 -6.11 -2.24
N ALA A 186 17.77 -7.39 -1.85
CA ALA A 186 17.99 -7.82 -0.47
C ALA A 186 19.40 -7.45 0.00
N ASP A 187 20.42 -7.66 -0.81
CA ASP A 187 21.81 -7.30 -0.47
C ASP A 187 22.01 -5.78 -0.40
N ILE A 188 21.39 -5.01 -1.29
CA ILE A 188 21.39 -3.55 -1.20
C ILE A 188 20.74 -3.11 0.12
N ARG A 189 19.59 -3.68 0.50
CA ARG A 189 18.93 -3.32 1.77
C ARG A 189 19.82 -3.62 2.98
N LYS A 190 20.58 -4.72 2.97
CA LYS A 190 21.47 -5.10 4.08
C LYS A 190 22.60 -4.09 4.31
N VAL A 191 23.09 -3.45 3.24
CA VAL A 191 24.23 -2.52 3.33
C VAL A 191 23.81 -1.05 3.45
N MET A 192 22.59 -0.71 3.06
CA MET A 192 22.08 0.64 3.15
C MET A 192 21.68 0.98 4.59
N PRO A 193 22.05 2.14 5.13
CA PRO A 193 21.53 2.62 6.40
C PRO A 193 20.02 2.88 6.32
N ASP A 194 19.34 3.00 7.46
CA ASP A 194 17.89 3.20 7.52
C ASP A 194 17.44 4.49 6.83
N ASP A 195 18.25 5.53 6.86
CA ASP A 195 18.04 6.82 6.21
C ASP A 195 18.72 6.92 4.82
N GLY A 196 19.33 5.82 4.36
CA GLY A 196 19.99 5.76 3.06
C GLY A 196 18.99 5.90 1.90
N MET A 197 19.29 6.79 0.98
CA MET A 197 18.40 7.12 -0.14
C MET A 197 18.74 6.30 -1.38
N ILE A 198 17.73 5.70 -1.99
CA ILE A 198 17.82 5.04 -3.29
C ILE A 198 17.02 5.86 -4.30
N CYS A 199 17.69 6.27 -5.37
CA CYS A 199 17.07 6.93 -6.51
C CYS A 199 16.97 5.94 -7.67
N LEU A 200 15.75 5.75 -8.17
CA LEU A 200 15.45 4.82 -9.25
C LEU A 200 15.05 5.58 -10.51
N ASP A 201 15.68 5.26 -11.62
CA ASP A 201 15.22 5.71 -12.93
C ASP A 201 14.11 4.79 -13.46
N ASN A 202 13.51 5.12 -14.59
CA ASN A 202 12.41 4.35 -15.16
C ASN A 202 12.94 3.08 -15.84
N GLY A 203 12.55 1.92 -15.31
CA GLY A 203 12.97 0.61 -15.84
C GLY A 203 12.36 -0.56 -15.06
N VAL A 204 12.54 -1.78 -15.56
CA VAL A 204 11.99 -3.01 -14.94
C VAL A 204 12.48 -3.20 -13.50
N TYR A 205 13.72 -2.81 -13.19
CA TYR A 205 14.29 -2.90 -11.84
C TYR A 205 13.47 -2.09 -10.80
N LYS A 206 12.79 -1.04 -11.22
CA LYS A 206 11.90 -0.24 -10.38
C LYS A 206 10.81 -1.10 -9.71
N ILE A 207 10.29 -2.10 -10.43
CA ILE A 207 9.28 -3.02 -9.89
C ILE A 207 9.87 -3.87 -8.76
N TRP A 208 11.10 -4.35 -8.94
CA TRP A 208 11.78 -5.14 -7.92
C TRP A 208 12.04 -4.35 -6.65
N PHE A 209 12.49 -3.08 -6.78
CA PHE A 209 12.66 -2.21 -5.62
C PHE A 209 11.32 -1.85 -4.97
N ALA A 210 10.29 -1.56 -5.76
CA ALA A 210 8.96 -1.29 -5.20
C ALA A 210 8.45 -2.45 -4.34
N ARG A 211 8.65 -3.69 -4.79
CA ARG A 211 8.16 -4.89 -4.09
C ARG A 211 9.07 -5.38 -2.97
N ASN A 212 10.37 -5.46 -3.23
CA ASN A 212 11.31 -6.20 -2.39
C ASN A 212 12.18 -5.32 -1.48
N TYR A 213 12.29 -4.02 -1.75
CA TYR A 213 13.06 -3.10 -0.90
C TYR A 213 12.19 -2.51 0.20
N ALA A 214 12.46 -2.85 1.45
CA ALA A 214 11.79 -2.22 2.59
C ALA A 214 12.38 -0.83 2.85
N ALA A 215 11.57 0.21 2.70
CA ALA A 215 11.93 1.58 3.08
C ALA A 215 11.62 1.80 4.56
N HIS A 216 12.58 2.32 5.32
CA HIS A 216 12.45 2.49 6.77
C HIS A 216 12.09 3.91 7.17
N GLN A 217 12.30 4.87 6.27
CA GLN A 217 12.02 6.29 6.50
C GLN A 217 11.40 6.95 5.27
N PRO A 218 10.64 8.04 5.44
CA PRO A 218 10.09 8.80 4.32
C PRO A 218 11.19 9.31 3.37
N ASN A 219 10.89 9.37 2.08
CA ASN A 219 11.77 9.89 1.03
C ASN A 219 13.11 9.15 0.88
N THR A 220 13.17 7.88 1.26
CA THR A 220 14.39 7.06 1.10
C THR A 220 14.34 6.12 -0.11
N CYS A 221 13.20 6.02 -0.81
CA CYS A 221 13.05 5.27 -2.06
C CYS A 221 12.24 6.11 -3.05
N MET A 222 12.91 6.65 -4.08
CA MET A 222 12.35 7.60 -5.04
C MET A 222 12.58 7.14 -6.48
#